data_9001a92b30acf5bc13c3db63bf02b586
#
_entry.id   9001a92b30acf5bc13c3db63bf02b586
#
_cell.length_a   1.000
_cell.length_b   1.000
_cell.length_c   1.000
_cell.angle_alpha   90.00
_cell.angle_beta   90.00
_cell.angle_gamma   90.00
#
_symmetry.space_group_name_H-M   'P 1'
#
loop_
_entity.id
_entity.type
_entity.pdbx_description
1 polymer ?
#
loop_
_entity_poly.entity_id
_entity_poly.type
_entity_poly.pdbx_seq_one_letter_code
_entity_poly.pdbx_strand_id
1 'polypeptide(L)'
;VLSGIQPSGDLHLGNYVGAISRWAREQQPEHFFCIVNLHAITVPQDPAGLRERTVDLACWLLAAGLDPDVCTLFVQSHVAEHAELSWVLECTATMGELGRMVQFKEKSAGKESVSVGLFTYPVLQAADILLYQADEVPVGADQRQHVELTRDLAQRFNTRFGDTFTLPRATLPEAGARVMDLQLVDKRMAKSVESPQGKILLGESEDETRRKVMRAVTDSGAEVRAAADKPGVSNLLDLMAAVTGTDIAALEAHFDGKGYGDFKREVAEAVNAYLRPVRSRYAELRTDPAMVEESLRKGAGKARAVAAETMEAVRDRVGLLPRA
;
A
#
# COMPACT_ATOMS: atom_id res chain seq x y z
N VAL A 1 -6.08 5.30 12.80
CA VAL A 1 -5.07 5.02 11.73
C VAL A 1 -5.73 4.92 10.38
N LEU A 2 -5.15 5.54 9.33
CA LEU A 2 -5.57 5.36 7.95
C LEU A 2 -4.42 4.78 7.11
N SER A 3 -4.72 3.79 6.29
CA SER A 3 -3.81 3.24 5.28
C SER A 3 -4.50 3.16 3.91
N GLY A 4 -3.84 3.66 2.87
CA GLY A 4 -4.35 3.64 1.50
C GLY A 4 -3.50 2.77 0.58
N ILE A 5 -4.16 2.06 -0.34
CA ILE A 5 -3.50 1.28 -1.40
C ILE A 5 -4.18 1.49 -2.74
N GLN A 6 -3.40 1.81 -3.77
CA GLN A 6 -3.93 2.01 -5.12
C GLN A 6 -4.19 0.67 -5.82
N PRO A 7 -5.31 0.54 -6.56
CA PRO A 7 -5.60 -0.60 -7.42
C PRO A 7 -4.83 -0.49 -8.74
N SER A 8 -3.49 -0.45 -8.65
CA SER A 8 -2.57 -0.30 -9.78
C SER A 8 -1.59 -1.46 -9.84
N GLY A 9 -1.57 -2.19 -10.96
CA GLY A 9 -0.69 -3.34 -11.17
C GLY A 9 -0.90 -4.47 -10.15
N ASP A 10 -0.24 -5.60 -10.38
CA ASP A 10 -0.35 -6.77 -9.55
C ASP A 10 0.34 -6.60 -8.19
N LEU A 11 -0.23 -7.23 -7.16
CA LEU A 11 0.43 -7.32 -5.86
C LEU A 11 1.60 -8.30 -5.92
N HIS A 12 2.69 -7.92 -5.29
CA HIS A 12 3.89 -8.75 -5.18
C HIS A 12 4.22 -9.03 -3.70
N LEU A 13 5.07 -10.02 -3.48
CA LEU A 13 5.49 -10.46 -2.15
C LEU A 13 5.98 -9.31 -1.26
N GLY A 14 6.70 -8.32 -1.83
CA GLY A 14 7.14 -7.14 -1.10
C GLY A 14 5.99 -6.28 -0.54
N ASN A 15 4.84 -6.19 -1.25
CA ASN A 15 3.65 -5.52 -0.71
C ASN A 15 3.04 -6.32 0.44
N TYR A 16 2.97 -7.64 0.26
CA TYR A 16 2.36 -8.52 1.24
C TYR A 16 3.17 -8.56 2.56
N VAL A 17 4.45 -8.89 2.47
CA VAL A 17 5.35 -8.95 3.63
C VAL A 17 5.57 -7.57 4.27
N GLY A 18 5.73 -6.53 3.44
CA GLY A 18 6.07 -5.19 3.92
C GLY A 18 4.92 -4.44 4.60
N ALA A 19 3.67 -4.68 4.19
CA ALA A 19 2.53 -3.92 4.69
C ALA A 19 1.29 -4.78 4.97
N ILE A 20 0.77 -5.52 3.96
CA ILE A 20 -0.57 -6.11 4.02
C ILE A 20 -0.69 -7.15 5.13
N SER A 21 0.31 -8.03 5.28
CA SER A 21 0.32 -9.05 6.34
C SER A 21 0.32 -8.44 7.75
N ARG A 22 0.97 -7.28 7.91
CA ARG A 22 0.96 -6.54 9.16
C ARG A 22 -0.41 -5.90 9.41
N TRP A 23 -1.02 -5.28 8.40
CA TRP A 23 -2.37 -4.72 8.52
C TRP A 23 -3.37 -5.76 9.02
N ALA A 24 -3.30 -6.98 8.48
CA ALA A 24 -4.18 -8.08 8.90
C ALA A 24 -3.95 -8.53 10.35
N ARG A 25 -2.69 -8.50 10.83
CA ARG A 25 -2.39 -8.88 12.22
C ARG A 25 -2.72 -7.79 13.24
N GLU A 26 -2.54 -6.52 12.86
CA GLU A 26 -2.64 -5.37 13.77
C GLU A 26 -3.96 -4.61 13.59
N GLN A 27 -4.90 -5.12 12.78
CA GLN A 27 -6.17 -4.47 12.54
C GLN A 27 -6.97 -4.27 13.83
N GLN A 28 -7.65 -3.13 13.91
CA GLN A 28 -8.48 -2.73 15.03
C GLN A 28 -9.73 -2.00 14.53
N PRO A 29 -10.78 -1.81 15.35
CA PRO A 29 -12.03 -1.17 14.93
C PRO A 29 -11.86 0.24 14.37
N GLU A 30 -10.90 1.00 14.86
CA GLU A 30 -10.56 2.36 14.44
C GLU A 30 -9.57 2.42 13.27
N HIS A 31 -9.21 1.27 12.67
CA HIS A 31 -8.35 1.23 11.49
C HIS A 31 -9.16 1.27 10.20
N PHE A 32 -8.79 2.20 9.34
CA PHE A 32 -9.38 2.40 8.01
C PHE A 32 -8.39 1.97 6.94
N PHE A 33 -8.81 1.02 6.10
CA PHE A 33 -8.04 0.56 4.93
C PHE A 33 -8.80 0.94 3.66
N CYS A 34 -8.23 1.86 2.91
CA CYS A 34 -8.87 2.46 1.76
C CYS A 34 -8.24 1.99 0.44
N ILE A 35 -9.06 1.44 -0.46
CA ILE A 35 -8.66 1.22 -1.85
C ILE A 35 -8.82 2.54 -2.58
N VAL A 36 -7.71 3.25 -2.81
CA VAL A 36 -7.71 4.64 -3.28
C VAL A 36 -7.80 4.73 -4.81
N ASN A 37 -8.96 4.39 -5.34
CA ASN A 37 -9.21 4.34 -6.78
C ASN A 37 -9.38 5.72 -7.44
N LEU A 38 -9.72 6.79 -6.70
CA LEU A 38 -9.69 8.16 -7.20
C LEU A 38 -8.24 8.61 -7.49
N HIS A 39 -7.28 8.20 -6.67
CA HIS A 39 -5.87 8.46 -6.98
C HIS A 39 -5.39 7.74 -8.25
N ALA A 40 -5.96 6.57 -8.55
CA ALA A 40 -5.57 5.83 -9.75
C ALA A 40 -5.91 6.57 -11.05
N ILE A 41 -7.00 7.35 -11.08
CA ILE A 41 -7.42 8.09 -12.28
C ILE A 41 -6.65 9.39 -12.53
N THR A 42 -5.69 9.75 -11.70
CA THR A 42 -4.76 10.87 -11.96
C THR A 42 -3.89 10.63 -13.20
N VAL A 43 -3.78 9.40 -13.64
CA VAL A 43 -3.19 8.97 -14.90
C VAL A 43 -4.22 8.19 -15.71
N PRO A 44 -4.09 8.15 -17.06
CA PRO A 44 -5.03 7.43 -17.92
C PRO A 44 -5.20 5.96 -17.48
N GLN A 45 -6.45 5.51 -17.39
CA GLN A 45 -6.82 4.15 -17.03
C GLN A 45 -7.80 3.59 -18.07
N ASP A 46 -7.70 2.28 -18.34
CA ASP A 46 -8.81 1.55 -18.93
C ASP A 46 -9.92 1.36 -17.88
N PRO A 47 -11.16 1.81 -18.14
CA PRO A 47 -12.23 1.77 -17.14
C PRO A 47 -12.61 0.36 -16.69
N ALA A 48 -12.61 -0.62 -17.60
CA ALA A 48 -12.93 -2.01 -17.27
C ALA A 48 -11.81 -2.61 -16.38
N GLY A 49 -10.57 -2.40 -16.78
CA GLY A 49 -9.40 -2.86 -16.02
C GLY A 49 -9.28 -2.18 -14.65
N LEU A 50 -9.66 -0.90 -14.50
CA LEU A 50 -9.66 -0.26 -13.19
C LEU A 50 -10.70 -0.88 -12.24
N ARG A 51 -11.92 -1.19 -12.74
CA ARG A 51 -12.93 -1.90 -11.94
C ARG A 51 -12.43 -3.27 -11.52
N GLU A 52 -11.92 -4.04 -12.46
CA GLU A 52 -11.40 -5.39 -12.18
C GLU A 52 -10.28 -5.35 -11.14
N ARG A 53 -9.29 -4.49 -11.32
CA ARG A 53 -8.19 -4.33 -10.34
C ARG A 53 -8.65 -3.86 -8.97
N THR A 54 -9.72 -3.05 -8.90
CA THR A 54 -10.29 -2.60 -7.61
C THR A 54 -10.90 -3.78 -6.85
N VAL A 55 -11.69 -4.63 -7.53
CA VAL A 55 -12.27 -5.84 -6.93
C VAL A 55 -11.18 -6.86 -6.62
N ASP A 56 -10.24 -7.05 -7.53
CA ASP A 56 -9.11 -7.97 -7.34
C ASP A 56 -8.29 -7.61 -6.10
N LEU A 57 -7.96 -6.33 -5.95
CA LEU A 57 -7.25 -5.84 -4.76
C LEU A 57 -8.05 -6.08 -3.48
N ALA A 58 -9.37 -5.87 -3.50
CA ALA A 58 -10.23 -6.18 -2.35
C ALA A 58 -10.18 -7.67 -2.00
N CYS A 59 -10.24 -8.56 -3.00
CA CYS A 59 -10.08 -10.00 -2.79
C CYS A 59 -8.74 -10.34 -2.11
N TRP A 60 -7.65 -9.74 -2.57
CA TRP A 60 -6.33 -9.95 -1.94
C TRP A 60 -6.25 -9.44 -0.51
N LEU A 61 -6.84 -8.28 -0.21
CA LEU A 61 -6.85 -7.72 1.14
C LEU A 61 -7.67 -8.60 2.11
N LEU A 62 -8.83 -9.08 1.68
CA LEU A 62 -9.65 -10.02 2.44
C LEU A 62 -8.95 -11.39 2.59
N ALA A 63 -8.32 -11.89 1.52
CA ALA A 63 -7.56 -13.14 1.57
C ALA A 63 -6.35 -13.06 2.50
N ALA A 64 -5.74 -11.89 2.62
CA ALA A 64 -4.65 -11.62 3.55
C ALA A 64 -5.10 -11.60 5.02
N GLY A 65 -6.42 -11.59 5.28
CA GLY A 65 -6.99 -11.64 6.62
C GLY A 65 -7.52 -10.30 7.15
N LEU A 66 -7.67 -9.27 6.31
CA LEU A 66 -8.44 -8.09 6.73
C LEU A 66 -9.90 -8.49 6.93
N ASP A 67 -10.41 -8.28 8.14
CA ASP A 67 -11.75 -8.66 8.56
C ASP A 67 -12.67 -7.43 8.59
N PRO A 68 -13.70 -7.35 7.71
CA PRO A 68 -14.65 -6.25 7.69
C PRO A 68 -15.51 -6.13 8.97
N ASP A 69 -15.53 -7.15 9.83
CA ASP A 69 -16.19 -7.08 11.13
C ASP A 69 -15.30 -6.41 12.18
N VAL A 70 -14.00 -6.52 12.04
CA VAL A 70 -13.01 -5.89 12.92
C VAL A 70 -12.67 -4.48 12.44
N CYS A 71 -12.17 -4.33 11.22
CA CYS A 71 -11.70 -3.04 10.69
C CYS A 71 -12.66 -2.44 9.64
N THR A 72 -12.31 -1.30 9.08
CA THR A 72 -13.05 -0.66 7.99
C THR A 72 -12.27 -0.77 6.69
N LEU A 73 -12.65 -1.74 5.83
CA LEU A 73 -12.13 -1.88 4.47
C LEU A 73 -13.14 -1.33 3.47
N PHE A 74 -12.75 -0.35 2.65
CA PHE A 74 -13.66 0.30 1.71
C PHE A 74 -12.96 0.82 0.46
N VAL A 75 -13.77 1.16 -0.56
CA VAL A 75 -13.30 1.82 -1.79
C VAL A 75 -13.52 3.32 -1.68
N GLN A 76 -12.50 4.11 -1.94
CA GLN A 76 -12.50 5.58 -1.81
C GLN A 76 -13.68 6.23 -2.53
N SER A 77 -13.93 5.86 -3.77
CA SER A 77 -15.04 6.43 -4.56
C SER A 77 -16.46 6.10 -4.05
N HIS A 78 -16.59 5.17 -3.09
CA HIS A 78 -17.86 4.89 -2.44
C HIS A 78 -18.22 5.92 -1.36
N VAL A 79 -17.28 6.80 -0.98
CA VAL A 79 -17.44 7.85 0.03
C VAL A 79 -17.19 9.20 -0.65
N ALA A 80 -18.23 9.88 -1.07
CA ALA A 80 -18.15 11.12 -1.86
C ALA A 80 -17.47 12.27 -1.10
N GLU A 81 -17.48 12.21 0.21
CA GLU A 81 -16.90 13.16 1.12
C GLU A 81 -15.39 13.38 0.89
N HIS A 82 -14.68 12.38 0.38
CA HIS A 82 -13.26 12.51 -0.02
C HIS A 82 -13.07 13.61 -1.08
N ALA A 83 -13.90 13.61 -2.12
CA ALA A 83 -13.83 14.61 -3.18
C ALA A 83 -14.33 15.98 -2.71
N GLU A 84 -15.34 16.01 -1.87
CA GLU A 84 -15.88 17.26 -1.32
C GLU A 84 -14.86 17.95 -0.39
N LEU A 85 -14.24 17.20 0.53
CA LEU A 85 -13.20 17.76 1.38
C LEU A 85 -11.96 18.16 0.59
N SER A 86 -11.59 17.38 -0.43
CA SER A 86 -10.48 17.75 -1.33
C SER A 86 -10.70 19.13 -1.92
N TRP A 87 -11.90 19.44 -2.42
CA TRP A 87 -12.22 20.76 -2.94
C TRP A 87 -12.07 21.87 -1.90
N VAL A 88 -12.59 21.66 -0.68
CA VAL A 88 -12.47 22.64 0.41
C VAL A 88 -11.00 22.91 0.77
N LEU A 89 -10.20 21.84 0.83
CA LEU A 89 -8.77 21.94 1.13
C LEU A 89 -7.97 22.55 -0.03
N GLU A 90 -8.36 22.31 -1.30
CA GLU A 90 -7.77 22.97 -2.48
C GLU A 90 -7.94 24.50 -2.41
N CYS A 91 -9.07 24.98 -1.86
CA CYS A 91 -9.27 26.41 -1.58
C CYS A 91 -8.41 26.95 -0.41
N THR A 92 -7.74 26.07 0.32
CA THR A 92 -6.81 26.41 1.41
C THR A 92 -5.35 26.22 1.00
N ALA A 93 -5.07 25.30 0.09
CA ALA A 93 -3.75 25.04 -0.46
C ALA A 93 -3.27 26.16 -1.40
N THR A 94 -1.97 26.23 -1.65
CA THR A 94 -1.41 27.19 -2.60
C THR A 94 -0.71 26.48 -3.77
N MET A 95 -0.75 27.12 -4.96
CA MET A 95 -0.06 26.62 -6.14
C MET A 95 1.44 26.40 -5.89
N GLY A 96 2.06 27.28 -5.07
CA GLY A 96 3.48 27.19 -4.75
C GLY A 96 3.83 25.97 -3.88
N GLU A 97 2.96 25.57 -2.97
CA GLU A 97 3.16 24.35 -2.14
C GLU A 97 3.07 23.10 -3.00
N LEU A 98 2.03 22.99 -3.81
CA LEU A 98 1.82 21.83 -4.68
C LEU A 98 2.92 21.73 -5.75
N GLY A 99 3.36 22.86 -6.32
CA GLY A 99 4.46 22.90 -7.28
C GLY A 99 5.84 22.51 -6.71
N ARG A 100 6.01 22.52 -5.38
CA ARG A 100 7.24 22.06 -4.70
C ARG A 100 7.23 20.56 -4.36
N MET A 101 6.11 19.86 -4.52
CA MET A 101 6.02 18.43 -4.23
C MET A 101 6.98 17.63 -5.11
N VAL A 102 7.85 16.84 -4.49
CA VAL A 102 8.88 16.06 -5.20
C VAL A 102 8.25 15.09 -6.19
N GLN A 103 7.25 14.34 -5.75
CA GLN A 103 6.57 13.37 -6.63
C GLN A 103 5.84 14.01 -7.80
N PHE A 104 5.31 15.25 -7.66
CA PHE A 104 4.74 15.97 -8.78
C PHE A 104 5.81 16.26 -9.84
N LYS A 105 6.97 16.79 -9.41
CA LYS A 105 8.10 17.08 -10.32
C LYS A 105 8.59 15.84 -11.05
N GLU A 106 8.74 14.72 -10.34
CA GLU A 106 9.19 13.45 -10.93
C GLU A 106 8.18 12.89 -11.94
N LYS A 107 6.88 12.85 -11.56
CA LYS A 107 5.84 12.28 -12.41
C LYS A 107 5.45 13.15 -13.60
N SER A 108 5.68 14.47 -13.53
CA SER A 108 5.40 15.42 -14.62
C SER A 108 6.58 15.63 -15.57
N ALA A 109 7.80 15.26 -15.14
CA ALA A 109 9.00 15.47 -15.94
C ALA A 109 8.90 14.82 -17.33
N GLY A 110 9.22 15.61 -18.38
CA GLY A 110 9.22 15.15 -19.77
C GLY A 110 7.84 14.88 -20.39
N LYS A 111 6.73 15.21 -19.72
CA LYS A 111 5.38 15.07 -20.27
C LYS A 111 4.91 16.39 -20.89
N GLU A 112 4.38 16.32 -22.11
CA GLU A 112 3.78 17.48 -22.81
C GLU A 112 2.48 17.95 -22.15
N SER A 113 1.73 17.04 -21.53
CA SER A 113 0.48 17.34 -20.86
C SER A 113 0.39 16.59 -19.52
N VAL A 114 0.00 17.32 -18.49
CA VAL A 114 -0.15 16.81 -17.13
C VAL A 114 -1.56 17.15 -16.65
N SER A 115 -2.29 16.15 -16.14
CA SER A 115 -3.63 16.38 -15.60
C SER A 115 -3.57 17.26 -14.34
N VAL A 116 -4.61 18.08 -14.13
CA VAL A 116 -4.77 18.85 -12.89
C VAL A 116 -4.80 17.91 -11.68
N GLY A 117 -5.44 16.74 -11.82
CA GLY A 117 -5.47 15.74 -10.75
C GLY A 117 -4.07 15.24 -10.33
N LEU A 118 -3.10 15.16 -11.26
CA LEU A 118 -1.71 14.84 -10.89
C LEU A 118 -1.05 15.98 -10.09
N PHE A 119 -1.49 17.21 -10.25
CA PHE A 119 -1.02 18.35 -9.48
C PHE A 119 -1.67 18.43 -8.10
N THR A 120 -2.99 18.13 -8.01
CA THR A 120 -3.78 18.31 -6.80
C THR A 120 -3.97 17.04 -5.95
N TYR A 121 -3.55 15.84 -6.42
CA TYR A 121 -3.73 14.60 -5.65
C TYR A 121 -3.16 14.63 -4.21
N PRO A 122 -2.11 15.43 -3.88
CA PRO A 122 -1.67 15.53 -2.49
C PRO A 122 -2.73 16.14 -1.57
N VAL A 123 -3.62 16.99 -2.12
CA VAL A 123 -4.75 17.55 -1.37
C VAL A 123 -5.87 16.51 -1.20
N LEU A 124 -6.13 15.69 -2.22
CA LEU A 124 -7.03 14.55 -2.07
C LEU A 124 -6.52 13.57 -1.01
N GLN A 125 -5.20 13.32 -0.97
CA GLN A 125 -4.60 12.49 0.09
C GLN A 125 -4.75 13.14 1.47
N ALA A 126 -4.64 14.46 1.56
CA ALA A 126 -4.94 15.18 2.81
C ALA A 126 -6.40 15.00 3.22
N ALA A 127 -7.35 15.09 2.27
CA ALA A 127 -8.75 14.82 2.53
C ALA A 127 -8.99 13.40 3.03
N ASP A 128 -8.35 12.39 2.40
CA ASP A 128 -8.43 10.99 2.84
C ASP A 128 -8.07 10.83 4.31
N ILE A 129 -7.02 11.51 4.77
CA ILE A 129 -6.50 11.42 6.13
C ILE A 129 -7.40 12.19 7.12
N LEU A 130 -7.77 13.41 6.77
CA LEU A 130 -8.46 14.33 7.67
C LEU A 130 -9.93 13.98 7.88
N LEU A 131 -10.60 13.33 6.90
CA LEU A 131 -11.97 12.85 7.05
C LEU A 131 -12.16 11.92 8.24
N TYR A 132 -11.16 11.09 8.52
CA TYR A 132 -11.21 10.09 9.58
C TYR A 132 -10.47 10.54 10.85
N GLN A 133 -10.13 11.82 10.97
CA GLN A 133 -9.42 12.38 12.12
C GLN A 133 -8.19 11.55 12.51
N ALA A 134 -7.48 11.02 11.50
CA ALA A 134 -6.35 10.13 11.73
C ALA A 134 -5.19 10.90 12.38
N ASP A 135 -4.77 10.48 13.55
CA ASP A 135 -3.62 11.02 14.30
C ASP A 135 -2.30 10.39 13.83
N GLU A 136 -2.35 9.16 13.32
CA GLU A 136 -1.19 8.42 12.79
C GLU A 136 -1.44 7.93 11.36
N VAL A 137 -0.44 8.16 10.52
CA VAL A 137 -0.43 7.70 9.13
C VAL A 137 0.86 6.91 8.88
N PRO A 138 0.79 5.57 8.87
CA PRO A 138 1.94 4.73 8.57
C PRO A 138 2.31 4.84 7.10
N VAL A 139 3.45 5.47 6.81
CA VAL A 139 3.88 5.72 5.41
C VAL A 139 5.37 5.45 5.21
N GLY A 140 5.74 5.11 3.98
CA GLY A 140 7.13 5.09 3.57
C GLY A 140 7.75 6.51 3.54
N ALA A 141 9.07 6.58 3.54
CA ALA A 141 9.81 7.85 3.54
C ALA A 141 9.43 8.77 2.37
N ASP A 142 9.08 8.21 1.21
CA ASP A 142 8.64 8.93 0.01
C ASP A 142 7.28 9.63 0.17
N GLN A 143 6.45 9.20 1.13
CA GLN A 143 5.14 9.79 1.42
C GLN A 143 5.17 10.81 2.57
N ARG A 144 6.30 10.97 3.24
CA ARG A 144 6.43 11.87 4.38
C ARG A 144 6.04 13.31 4.04
N GLN A 145 6.48 13.81 2.88
CA GLN A 145 6.16 15.17 2.41
C GLN A 145 4.64 15.37 2.24
N HIS A 146 3.88 14.33 1.85
CA HIS A 146 2.43 14.41 1.73
C HIS A 146 1.74 14.53 3.11
N VAL A 147 2.22 13.81 4.12
CA VAL A 147 1.68 13.92 5.48
C VAL A 147 2.04 15.28 6.10
N GLU A 148 3.23 15.82 5.81
CA GLU A 148 3.61 17.18 6.21
C GLU A 148 2.68 18.21 5.57
N LEU A 149 2.39 18.11 4.26
CA LEU A 149 1.41 18.97 3.60
C LEU A 149 0.02 18.84 4.23
N THR A 150 -0.43 17.61 4.53
CA THR A 150 -1.71 17.36 5.20
C THR A 150 -1.79 18.10 6.54
N ARG A 151 -0.72 18.02 7.32
CA ARG A 151 -0.61 18.70 8.59
C ARG A 151 -0.68 20.23 8.46
N ASP A 152 0.03 20.79 7.47
CA ASP A 152 0.02 22.22 7.18
C ASP A 152 -1.36 22.72 6.75
N LEU A 153 -2.07 21.94 5.92
CA LEU A 153 -3.44 22.26 5.51
C LEU A 153 -4.41 22.19 6.67
N ALA A 154 -4.32 21.18 7.51
CA ALA A 154 -5.14 21.04 8.71
C ALA A 154 -4.90 22.19 9.69
N GLN A 155 -3.64 22.53 9.96
CA GLN A 155 -3.27 23.65 10.83
C GLN A 155 -3.79 24.99 10.30
N ARG A 156 -3.67 25.23 9.01
CA ARG A 156 -4.15 26.46 8.34
C ARG A 156 -5.67 26.55 8.38
N PHE A 157 -6.36 25.44 8.14
CA PHE A 157 -7.81 25.38 8.24
C PHE A 157 -8.28 25.67 9.68
N ASN A 158 -7.71 24.98 10.66
CA ASN A 158 -8.02 25.16 12.07
C ASN A 158 -7.79 26.62 12.52
N THR A 159 -6.68 27.22 12.10
CA THR A 159 -6.36 28.63 12.42
C THR A 159 -7.37 29.59 11.81
N ARG A 160 -7.85 29.32 10.59
CA ARG A 160 -8.75 30.23 9.86
C ARG A 160 -10.21 30.07 10.26
N PHE A 161 -10.66 28.84 10.50
CA PHE A 161 -12.07 28.51 10.65
C PHE A 161 -12.44 27.94 12.03
N GLY A 162 -11.43 27.69 12.88
CA GLY A 162 -11.60 27.06 14.20
C GLY A 162 -11.24 25.59 14.21
N ASP A 163 -10.94 25.06 15.39
CA ASP A 163 -10.48 23.66 15.58
C ASP A 163 -11.50 22.68 14.99
N THR A 164 -11.04 21.95 13.97
CA THR A 164 -11.86 21.00 13.19
C THR A 164 -11.11 19.71 12.92
N PHE A 165 -9.84 19.79 12.55
CA PHE A 165 -9.04 18.61 12.18
C PHE A 165 -8.00 18.27 13.23
N THR A 166 -7.87 16.97 13.51
CA THR A 166 -6.70 16.41 14.21
C THR A 166 -5.47 16.56 13.33
N LEU A 167 -4.34 16.98 13.93
CA LEU A 167 -3.09 17.16 13.20
C LEU A 167 -2.36 15.82 13.06
N PRO A 168 -2.29 15.21 11.86
CA PRO A 168 -1.70 13.90 11.70
C PRO A 168 -0.19 13.92 11.84
N ARG A 169 0.38 12.77 12.19
CA ARG A 169 1.83 12.53 12.16
C ARG A 169 2.16 11.33 11.28
N ALA A 170 3.23 11.46 10.49
CA ALA A 170 3.77 10.33 9.77
C ALA A 170 4.47 9.38 10.75
N THR A 171 4.09 8.11 10.73
CA THR A 171 4.82 7.06 11.42
C THR A 171 5.56 6.21 10.39
N LEU A 172 6.86 6.03 10.59
CA LEU A 172 7.60 5.07 9.80
C LEU A 172 7.26 3.68 10.36
N PRO A 173 6.72 2.78 9.54
CA PRO A 173 6.55 1.42 9.98
C PRO A 173 7.90 0.89 10.48
N GLU A 174 7.89 0.20 11.63
CA GLU A 174 9.06 -0.60 12.02
C GLU A 174 9.51 -1.39 10.80
N ALA A 175 10.82 -1.48 10.61
CA ALA A 175 11.40 -2.03 9.39
C ALA A 175 10.88 -3.46 9.16
N GLY A 176 9.75 -3.57 8.45
CA GLY A 176 9.31 -4.83 7.88
C GLY A 176 10.40 -5.34 6.96
N ALA A 177 10.52 -6.64 6.82
CA ALA A 177 11.52 -7.25 5.98
C ALA A 177 11.56 -6.58 4.61
N ARG A 178 12.72 -6.06 4.24
CA ARG A 178 12.93 -5.40 2.95
C ARG A 178 13.14 -6.48 1.91
N VAL A 179 12.09 -6.83 1.20
CA VAL A 179 12.20 -7.74 0.06
C VAL A 179 12.78 -6.97 -1.12
N MET A 180 13.99 -7.35 -1.54
CA MET A 180 14.63 -6.78 -2.72
C MET A 180 14.21 -7.54 -3.97
N ASP A 181 14.41 -6.94 -5.15
CA ASP A 181 14.18 -7.60 -6.44
C ASP A 181 15.15 -8.78 -6.61
N LEU A 182 14.68 -9.89 -7.17
CA LEU A 182 15.49 -11.10 -7.30
C LEU A 182 16.58 -10.99 -8.39
N GLN A 183 16.46 -10.02 -9.29
CA GLN A 183 17.42 -9.76 -10.37
C GLN A 183 18.21 -8.48 -10.13
N LEU A 184 17.57 -7.44 -9.64
CA LEU A 184 18.14 -6.12 -9.34
C LEU A 184 18.28 -5.99 -7.83
N VAL A 185 19.23 -6.69 -7.26
CA VAL A 185 19.41 -6.87 -5.81
C VAL A 185 19.68 -5.58 -5.01
N ASP A 186 19.99 -4.49 -5.70
CA ASP A 186 20.13 -3.14 -5.17
C ASP A 186 18.79 -2.37 -5.10
N LYS A 187 17.74 -2.89 -5.75
CA LYS A 187 16.40 -2.27 -5.81
C LYS A 187 15.40 -3.07 -4.98
N ARG A 188 14.49 -2.35 -4.34
CA ARG A 188 13.35 -3.01 -3.69
C ARG A 188 12.42 -3.64 -4.72
N MET A 189 11.83 -4.78 -4.39
CA MET A 189 10.72 -5.34 -5.15
C MET A 189 9.57 -4.34 -5.12
N ALA A 190 9.33 -3.66 -6.24
CA ALA A 190 8.35 -2.58 -6.37
C ALA A 190 7.62 -2.67 -7.71
N LYS A 191 6.37 -2.16 -7.74
CA LYS A 191 5.54 -2.15 -8.96
C LYS A 191 6.21 -1.37 -10.10
N SER A 192 6.91 -0.28 -9.78
CA SER A 192 7.59 0.60 -10.74
C SER A 192 8.89 0.04 -11.33
N VAL A 193 9.44 -1.03 -10.79
CA VAL A 193 10.65 -1.66 -11.31
C VAL A 193 10.27 -2.60 -12.46
N GLU A 194 10.79 -2.35 -13.65
CA GLU A 194 10.58 -3.19 -14.83
C GLU A 194 11.48 -4.44 -14.78
N SER A 195 11.15 -5.37 -13.91
CA SER A 195 11.84 -6.64 -13.71
C SER A 195 10.82 -7.77 -13.48
N PRO A 196 10.19 -8.30 -14.55
CA PRO A 196 9.19 -9.38 -14.40
C PRO A 196 9.73 -10.63 -13.71
N GLN A 197 11.02 -10.95 -13.91
CA GLN A 197 11.69 -12.08 -13.28
C GLN A 197 12.16 -11.79 -11.85
N GLY A 198 12.26 -10.53 -11.49
CA GLY A 198 12.70 -10.10 -10.17
C GLY A 198 11.57 -9.97 -9.15
N LYS A 199 10.31 -10.04 -9.58
CA LYS A 199 9.12 -9.91 -8.73
C LYS A 199 8.38 -11.22 -8.56
N ILE A 200 8.08 -11.60 -7.32
CA ILE A 200 7.16 -12.70 -7.01
C ILE A 200 5.77 -12.10 -6.86
N LEU A 201 4.86 -12.40 -7.80
CA LEU A 201 3.48 -11.94 -7.74
C LEU A 201 2.65 -12.84 -6.82
N LEU A 202 1.67 -12.25 -6.11
CA LEU A 202 0.80 -13.03 -5.26
C LEU A 202 -0.03 -14.04 -6.08
N GLY A 203 -0.51 -13.62 -7.25
CA GLY A 203 -1.35 -14.42 -8.13
C GLY A 203 -0.63 -15.40 -9.05
N GLU A 204 0.70 -15.49 -9.00
CA GLU A 204 1.43 -16.46 -9.84
C GLU A 204 1.39 -17.88 -9.24
N SER A 205 1.63 -18.88 -10.08
CA SER A 205 1.69 -20.29 -9.66
C SER A 205 2.93 -20.58 -8.79
N GLU A 206 2.85 -21.67 -7.99
CA GLU A 206 3.99 -22.13 -7.19
C GLU A 206 5.20 -22.47 -8.07
N ASP A 207 4.97 -22.99 -9.29
CA ASP A 207 6.03 -23.29 -10.23
C ASP A 207 6.70 -22.04 -10.81
N GLU A 208 5.94 -20.97 -11.01
CA GLU A 208 6.50 -19.67 -11.43
C GLU A 208 7.34 -19.05 -10.32
N THR A 209 6.83 -19.04 -9.09
CA THR A 209 7.59 -18.60 -7.91
C THR A 209 8.90 -19.40 -7.81
N ARG A 210 8.83 -20.73 -7.91
CA ARG A 210 10.02 -21.61 -7.88
C ARG A 210 11.01 -21.25 -8.97
N ARG A 211 10.55 -21.09 -10.22
CA ARG A 211 11.41 -20.72 -11.35
C ARG A 211 12.12 -19.39 -11.13
N LYS A 212 11.42 -18.38 -10.61
CA LYS A 212 11.99 -17.06 -10.32
C LYS A 212 13.05 -17.13 -9.22
N VAL A 213 12.77 -17.81 -8.11
CA VAL A 213 13.71 -17.97 -7.01
C VAL A 213 14.95 -18.76 -7.46
N MET A 214 14.77 -19.84 -8.23
CA MET A 214 15.91 -20.61 -8.78
C MET A 214 16.80 -19.78 -9.69
N ARG A 215 16.23 -18.77 -10.40
CA ARG A 215 16.96 -17.84 -11.28
C ARG A 215 17.41 -16.56 -10.58
N ALA A 216 17.12 -16.39 -9.30
CA ALA A 216 17.56 -15.22 -8.55
C ALA A 216 19.08 -15.04 -8.63
N VAL A 217 19.53 -13.80 -8.74
CA VAL A 217 20.96 -13.48 -8.84
C VAL A 217 21.66 -13.85 -7.54
N THR A 218 22.78 -14.57 -7.65
CA THR A 218 23.72 -14.86 -6.57
C THR A 218 25.14 -14.70 -7.12
N ASP A 219 26.14 -14.60 -6.23
CA ASP A 219 27.53 -14.59 -6.63
C ASP A 219 28.00 -15.96 -7.19
N SER A 220 29.26 -16.04 -7.62
CA SER A 220 29.89 -17.27 -8.16
C SER A 220 30.39 -18.25 -7.09
N GLY A 221 30.17 -17.97 -5.81
CA GLY A 221 30.57 -18.82 -4.69
C GLY A 221 29.57 -19.97 -4.44
N ALA A 222 29.71 -20.60 -3.27
CA ALA A 222 28.79 -21.65 -2.83
C ALA A 222 28.31 -21.46 -1.39
N GLU A 223 28.97 -20.60 -0.62
CA GLU A 223 28.71 -20.38 0.80
C GLU A 223 27.44 -19.51 0.99
N VAL A 224 26.48 -20.02 1.75
CA VAL A 224 25.24 -19.31 2.09
C VAL A 224 25.48 -18.47 3.35
N ARG A 225 25.81 -17.20 3.15
CA ARG A 225 26.15 -16.24 4.23
C ARG A 225 25.64 -14.85 3.87
N ALA A 226 25.04 -14.15 4.82
CA ALA A 226 24.65 -12.75 4.68
C ALA A 226 25.92 -11.86 4.79
N ALA A 227 26.24 -11.15 3.71
CA ALA A 227 27.38 -10.27 3.67
C ALA A 227 27.27 -9.21 2.58
N ALA A 228 27.98 -8.10 2.73
CA ALA A 228 27.97 -6.99 1.78
C ALA A 228 28.48 -7.39 0.38
N ASP A 229 29.37 -8.37 0.29
CA ASP A 229 29.90 -8.92 -0.95
C ASP A 229 28.98 -9.99 -1.58
N LYS A 230 27.89 -10.37 -0.90
CA LYS A 230 26.90 -11.38 -1.31
C LYS A 230 25.46 -10.83 -1.32
N PRO A 231 25.16 -9.72 -2.01
CA PRO A 231 23.85 -9.06 -1.89
C PRO A 231 22.68 -9.94 -2.33
N GLY A 232 22.87 -10.79 -3.32
CA GLY A 232 21.82 -11.73 -3.78
C GLY A 232 21.54 -12.86 -2.80
N VAL A 233 22.56 -13.40 -2.16
CA VAL A 233 22.41 -14.42 -1.10
C VAL A 233 21.77 -13.79 0.14
N SER A 234 22.23 -12.61 0.53
CA SER A 234 21.66 -11.86 1.65
C SER A 234 20.17 -11.58 1.43
N ASN A 235 19.76 -11.14 0.21
CA ASN A 235 18.36 -10.93 -0.12
C ASN A 235 17.52 -12.22 0.02
N LEU A 236 18.02 -13.35 -0.42
CA LEU A 236 17.30 -14.61 -0.29
C LEU A 236 17.22 -15.10 1.18
N LEU A 237 18.24 -14.84 1.99
CA LEU A 237 18.22 -15.10 3.43
C LEU A 237 17.20 -14.19 4.13
N ASP A 238 17.21 -12.88 3.83
CA ASP A 238 16.23 -11.93 4.35
C ASP A 238 14.80 -12.32 3.97
N LEU A 239 14.61 -12.76 2.73
CA LEU A 239 13.32 -13.25 2.24
C LEU A 239 12.87 -14.50 3.03
N MET A 240 13.76 -15.48 3.19
CA MET A 240 13.45 -16.70 3.94
C MET A 240 13.16 -16.38 5.42
N ALA A 241 13.96 -15.55 6.04
CA ALA A 241 13.72 -15.09 7.41
C ALA A 241 12.35 -14.43 7.56
N ALA A 242 11.98 -13.57 6.59
CA ALA A 242 10.69 -12.85 6.60
C ALA A 242 9.47 -13.78 6.49
N VAL A 243 9.56 -14.86 5.71
CA VAL A 243 8.42 -15.76 5.49
C VAL A 243 8.36 -16.92 6.48
N THR A 244 9.49 -17.26 7.14
CA THR A 244 9.55 -18.34 8.12
C THR A 244 9.57 -17.85 9.57
N GLY A 245 9.94 -16.58 9.81
CA GLY A 245 10.22 -16.06 11.14
C GLY A 245 11.54 -16.55 11.75
N THR A 246 12.39 -17.22 10.95
CA THR A 246 13.66 -17.79 11.40
C THR A 246 14.77 -16.73 11.37
N ASP A 247 15.60 -16.68 12.39
CA ASP A 247 16.78 -15.79 12.45
C ASP A 247 17.78 -16.13 11.35
N ILE A 248 18.42 -15.10 10.78
CA ILE A 248 19.42 -15.24 9.71
C ILE A 248 20.59 -16.12 10.15
N ALA A 249 21.10 -15.97 11.37
CA ALA A 249 22.20 -16.80 11.90
C ALA A 249 21.81 -18.30 11.95
N ALA A 250 20.55 -18.60 12.30
CA ALA A 250 20.04 -19.98 12.28
C ALA A 250 19.91 -20.50 10.87
N LEU A 251 19.50 -19.67 9.91
CA LEU A 251 19.45 -20.04 8.48
C LEU A 251 20.86 -20.28 7.91
N GLU A 252 21.83 -19.44 8.22
CA GLU A 252 23.23 -19.64 7.81
C GLU A 252 23.76 -21.00 8.33
N ALA A 253 23.54 -21.29 9.61
CA ALA A 253 23.94 -22.57 10.21
C ALA A 253 23.22 -23.77 9.57
N HIS A 254 21.94 -23.63 9.20
CA HIS A 254 21.18 -24.66 8.49
C HIS A 254 21.74 -24.97 7.09
N PHE A 255 22.25 -23.93 6.41
CA PHE A 255 22.82 -24.05 5.07
C PHE A 255 24.33 -24.27 5.04
N ASP A 256 24.98 -24.38 6.20
CA ASP A 256 26.42 -24.69 6.23
C ASP A 256 26.74 -25.99 5.46
N GLY A 257 27.66 -25.90 4.54
CA GLY A 257 28.01 -27.00 3.64
C GLY A 257 27.05 -27.31 2.49
N LYS A 258 25.90 -26.58 2.39
CA LYS A 258 24.96 -26.71 1.27
C LYS A 258 25.26 -25.70 0.16
N GLY A 259 25.02 -26.09 -1.10
CA GLY A 259 25.18 -25.19 -2.24
C GLY A 259 23.95 -24.32 -2.51
N TYR A 260 24.13 -23.30 -3.38
CA TYR A 260 23.04 -22.39 -3.76
C TYR A 260 21.83 -23.07 -4.40
N GLY A 261 22.01 -24.24 -5.03
CA GLY A 261 20.90 -25.00 -5.60
C GLY A 261 19.91 -25.51 -4.53
N ASP A 262 20.44 -26.04 -3.43
CA ASP A 262 19.64 -26.51 -2.30
C ASP A 262 19.01 -25.34 -1.56
N PHE A 263 19.81 -24.31 -1.29
CA PHE A 263 19.34 -23.07 -0.67
C PHE A 263 18.17 -22.45 -1.42
N LYS A 264 18.29 -22.19 -2.72
CA LYS A 264 17.22 -21.59 -3.53
C LYS A 264 15.96 -22.46 -3.58
N ARG A 265 16.13 -23.78 -3.56
CA ARG A 265 14.99 -24.72 -3.54
C ARG A 265 14.21 -24.61 -2.23
N GLU A 266 14.89 -24.56 -1.09
CA GLU A 266 14.26 -24.41 0.22
C GLU A 266 13.63 -23.00 0.38
N VAL A 267 14.28 -21.94 -0.13
CA VAL A 267 13.67 -20.58 -0.17
C VAL A 267 12.38 -20.59 -0.99
N ALA A 268 12.38 -21.20 -2.16
CA ALA A 268 11.18 -21.26 -3.01
C ALA A 268 10.03 -22.01 -2.33
N GLU A 269 10.33 -23.10 -1.63
CA GLU A 269 9.33 -23.86 -0.88
C GLU A 269 8.79 -23.07 0.31
N ALA A 270 9.65 -22.37 1.06
CA ALA A 270 9.24 -21.51 2.16
C ALA A 270 8.32 -20.38 1.69
N VAL A 271 8.65 -19.71 0.58
CA VAL A 271 7.81 -18.66 0.00
C VAL A 271 6.46 -19.22 -0.46
N ASN A 272 6.44 -20.36 -1.14
CA ASN A 272 5.20 -20.99 -1.58
C ASN A 272 4.33 -21.43 -0.38
N ALA A 273 4.93 -22.04 0.63
CA ALA A 273 4.21 -22.41 1.85
C ALA A 273 3.58 -21.20 2.54
N TYR A 274 4.30 -20.08 2.60
CA TYR A 274 3.83 -18.83 3.18
C TYR A 274 2.66 -18.20 2.39
N LEU A 275 2.71 -18.26 1.05
CA LEU A 275 1.67 -17.67 0.18
C LEU A 275 0.47 -18.60 -0.05
N ARG A 276 0.61 -19.91 0.13
CA ARG A 276 -0.43 -20.91 -0.17
C ARG A 276 -1.77 -20.61 0.53
N PRO A 277 -1.85 -20.30 1.84
CA PRO A 277 -3.11 -20.00 2.49
C PRO A 277 -3.82 -18.79 1.87
N VAL A 278 -3.06 -17.73 1.57
CA VAL A 278 -3.59 -16.49 0.99
C VAL A 278 -4.07 -16.74 -0.45
N ARG A 279 -3.29 -17.47 -1.26
CA ARG A 279 -3.68 -17.87 -2.62
C ARG A 279 -4.95 -18.72 -2.64
N SER A 280 -5.06 -19.68 -1.72
CA SER A 280 -6.26 -20.50 -1.60
C SER A 280 -7.48 -19.67 -1.22
N ARG A 281 -7.35 -18.79 -0.23
CA ARG A 281 -8.44 -17.92 0.18
C ARG A 281 -8.83 -16.91 -0.89
N TYR A 282 -7.87 -16.36 -1.62
CA TYR A 282 -8.14 -15.51 -2.78
C TYR A 282 -8.93 -16.25 -3.86
N ALA A 283 -8.56 -17.49 -4.19
CA ALA A 283 -9.29 -18.28 -5.18
C ALA A 283 -10.75 -18.52 -4.76
N GLU A 284 -11.02 -18.78 -3.48
CA GLU A 284 -12.39 -18.89 -2.94
C GLU A 284 -13.17 -17.58 -3.11
N LEU A 285 -12.57 -16.45 -2.70
CA LEU A 285 -13.22 -15.13 -2.80
C LEU A 285 -13.55 -14.74 -4.25
N ARG A 286 -12.70 -15.13 -5.20
CA ARG A 286 -12.98 -14.90 -6.64
C ARG A 286 -14.17 -15.69 -7.16
N THR A 287 -14.59 -16.75 -6.50
CA THR A 287 -15.80 -17.49 -6.85
C THR A 287 -17.08 -16.93 -6.21
N ASP A 288 -16.95 -16.00 -5.26
CA ASP A 288 -18.07 -15.34 -4.57
C ASP A 288 -17.96 -13.81 -4.61
N PRO A 289 -18.19 -13.17 -5.77
CA PRO A 289 -18.13 -11.71 -5.89
C PRO A 289 -19.12 -10.99 -4.97
N ALA A 290 -20.26 -11.60 -4.68
CA ALA A 290 -21.30 -11.00 -3.83
C ALA A 290 -20.82 -10.78 -2.40
N MET A 291 -20.03 -11.72 -1.85
CA MET A 291 -19.41 -11.57 -0.53
C MET A 291 -18.40 -10.43 -0.50
N VAL A 292 -17.60 -10.28 -1.55
CA VAL A 292 -16.63 -9.19 -1.66
C VAL A 292 -17.35 -7.83 -1.75
N GLU A 293 -18.36 -7.71 -2.60
CA GLU A 293 -19.17 -6.49 -2.75
C GLU A 293 -19.87 -6.11 -1.45
N GLU A 294 -20.44 -7.09 -0.73
CA GLU A 294 -21.09 -6.87 0.56
C GLU A 294 -20.09 -6.36 1.60
N SER A 295 -18.88 -6.95 1.66
CA SER A 295 -17.80 -6.50 2.54
C SER A 295 -17.41 -5.04 2.28
N LEU A 296 -17.24 -4.68 1.01
CA LEU A 296 -16.93 -3.31 0.60
C LEU A 296 -18.09 -2.33 0.88
N ARG A 297 -19.34 -2.77 0.70
CA ARG A 297 -20.54 -1.97 1.00
C ARG A 297 -20.65 -1.68 2.50
N LYS A 298 -20.41 -2.70 3.33
CA LYS A 298 -20.38 -2.58 4.79
C LYS A 298 -19.30 -1.60 5.24
N GLY A 299 -18.08 -1.75 4.72
CA GLY A 299 -16.96 -0.84 4.98
C GLY A 299 -17.25 0.59 4.54
N ALA A 300 -17.83 0.79 3.34
CA ALA A 300 -18.24 2.10 2.86
C ALA A 300 -19.31 2.76 3.76
N GLY A 301 -20.23 1.98 4.32
CA GLY A 301 -21.21 2.46 5.30
C GLY A 301 -20.56 2.99 6.57
N LYS A 302 -19.63 2.22 7.15
CA LYS A 302 -18.84 2.64 8.32
C LYS A 302 -18.01 3.89 8.03
N ALA A 303 -17.29 3.90 6.91
CA ALA A 303 -16.44 5.01 6.51
C ALA A 303 -17.25 6.29 6.26
N ARG A 304 -18.41 6.18 5.58
CA ARG A 304 -19.30 7.31 5.30
C ARG A 304 -19.86 7.92 6.58
N ALA A 305 -20.20 7.13 7.59
CA ALA A 305 -20.71 7.64 8.85
C ALA A 305 -19.71 8.60 9.52
N VAL A 306 -18.43 8.22 9.61
CA VAL A 306 -17.37 9.05 10.16
C VAL A 306 -17.08 10.26 9.26
N ALA A 307 -16.99 10.05 7.95
CA ALA A 307 -16.72 11.11 6.99
C ALA A 307 -17.82 12.18 6.96
N ALA A 308 -19.09 11.78 7.11
CA ALA A 308 -20.22 12.69 7.14
C ALA A 308 -20.19 13.60 8.37
N GLU A 309 -19.86 13.07 9.55
CA GLU A 309 -19.71 13.85 10.79
C GLU A 309 -18.61 14.91 10.64
N THR A 310 -17.45 14.54 10.12
CA THR A 310 -16.35 15.49 9.86
C THR A 310 -16.78 16.54 8.83
N MET A 311 -17.45 16.13 7.75
CA MET A 311 -17.90 17.08 6.72
C MET A 311 -19.00 18.02 7.19
N GLU A 312 -19.87 17.60 8.11
CA GLU A 312 -20.86 18.48 8.72
C GLU A 312 -20.16 19.64 9.46
N ALA A 313 -19.17 19.31 10.29
CA ALA A 313 -18.35 20.32 10.96
C ALA A 313 -17.60 21.22 9.97
N VAL A 314 -17.03 20.67 8.91
CA VAL A 314 -16.33 21.46 7.87
C VAL A 314 -17.29 22.42 7.16
N ARG A 315 -18.48 21.97 6.75
CA ARG A 315 -19.49 22.82 6.08
C ARG A 315 -19.93 23.98 6.98
N ASP A 316 -20.21 23.68 8.23
CA ASP A 316 -20.60 24.72 9.21
C ASP A 316 -19.48 25.78 9.33
N ARG A 317 -18.24 25.34 9.49
CA ARG A 317 -17.07 26.22 9.67
C ARG A 317 -16.79 27.11 8.46
N VAL A 318 -16.94 26.60 7.24
CA VAL A 318 -16.73 27.39 6.01
C VAL A 318 -17.97 28.17 5.56
N GLY A 319 -19.11 28.01 6.24
CA GLY A 319 -20.35 28.72 5.95
C GLY A 319 -21.17 28.14 4.81
N LEU A 320 -21.03 26.84 4.53
CA LEU A 320 -21.88 26.12 3.57
C LEU A 320 -23.19 25.70 4.26
N LEU A 321 -24.28 25.65 3.47
CA LEU A 321 -25.54 25.14 4.00
C LEU A 321 -25.43 23.62 4.29
N PRO A 322 -26.17 23.13 5.32
CA PRO A 322 -26.28 21.69 5.56
C PRO A 322 -26.78 20.96 4.29
N ARG A 323 -26.40 19.69 4.16
CA ARG A 323 -27.01 18.84 3.11
C ARG A 323 -28.51 18.72 3.34
N ALA A 324 -29.28 18.84 2.25
CA ALA A 324 -30.72 18.63 2.25
C ALA A 324 -31.09 17.17 2.49
#